data_867bdff790e1f5624fcac62f08a3138c
#
_entry.id   867bdff790e1f5624fcac62f08a3138c
#
_cell.length_a   1.000
_cell.length_b   1.000
_cell.length_c   1.000
_cell.angle_alpha   90.00
_cell.angle_beta   90.00
_cell.angle_gamma   90.00
#
_symmetry.space_group_name_H-M   'P 1'
#
loop_
_entity.id
_entity.type
_entity.pdbx_description
1 polymer ?
#
loop_
_entity_poly.entity_id
_entity_poly.type
_entity_poly.pdbx_seq_one_letter_code
_entity_poly.pdbx_strand_id
1 'polypeptide(L)'
;MKKTCLYDIEKEYDAKTAPVGGWNLAKNFPGGATAEVKHTLENCAVFDRCHTARIRICGKGIAEKISALDEVAVEQEIVVPCAVSARFNDKDITLIAMIEDDILLLADDIKDAELLISRLGDVETVDLSEQLAQLEIAGKSLVDVLADFEIPAEEIPDGTAVVRRPVAEVNSIMICNCRFQVPAVTLIFTSEYAEGMWEEFVDTYPVKPAGYAAYDALTSKNNADVSA
;
A
#
# COMPACT_ATOMS: atom_id res chain seq x y z
N MET A 1 20.15 9.87 -2.16
CA MET A 1 19.04 8.95 -1.92
C MET A 1 17.75 9.74 -1.90
N LYS A 2 16.69 9.20 -2.47
CA LYS A 2 15.36 9.80 -2.43
C LYS A 2 14.79 9.71 -1.00
N LYS A 3 13.85 10.59 -0.66
CA LYS A 3 13.09 10.60 0.59
C LYS A 3 11.60 10.49 0.26
N THR A 4 10.83 9.84 1.12
CA THR A 4 9.35 9.88 1.05
C THR A 4 8.82 11.23 1.49
N CYS A 5 7.56 11.52 1.23
CA CYS A 5 6.90 12.72 1.76
C CYS A 5 6.76 12.71 3.29
N LEU A 6 6.93 11.55 3.93
CA LEU A 6 6.85 11.38 5.39
C LEU A 6 8.22 11.39 6.09
N TYR A 7 9.32 11.43 5.34
CA TYR A 7 10.66 11.27 5.89
C TYR A 7 10.97 12.23 7.05
N ASP A 8 10.60 13.50 6.93
CA ASP A 8 10.98 14.49 7.92
C ASP A 8 10.11 14.34 9.19
N ILE A 9 8.80 14.09 9.08
CA ILE A 9 7.94 13.80 10.23
C ILE A 9 8.33 12.50 10.93
N GLU A 10 8.68 11.44 10.21
CA GLU A 10 9.16 10.19 10.79
C GLU A 10 10.43 10.39 11.64
N LYS A 11 11.30 11.32 11.24
CA LYS A 11 12.50 11.70 12.01
C LYS A 11 12.16 12.43 13.32
N GLU A 12 11.07 13.18 13.36
CA GLU A 12 10.56 13.80 14.59
C GLU A 12 10.06 12.76 15.60
N TYR A 13 9.60 11.60 15.11
CA TYR A 13 9.24 10.43 15.92
C TYR A 13 10.42 9.46 16.16
N ASP A 14 11.67 9.96 16.07
CA ASP A 14 12.90 9.20 16.33
C ASP A 14 13.11 7.97 15.42
N ALA A 15 12.60 8.01 14.18
CA ALA A 15 12.84 6.94 13.22
C ALA A 15 14.34 6.78 12.93
N LYS A 16 14.84 5.54 13.02
CA LYS A 16 16.15 5.17 12.50
C LYS A 16 15.99 4.84 11.02
N THR A 17 16.71 5.56 10.18
CA THR A 17 16.61 5.38 8.73
C THR A 17 17.69 4.46 8.16
N ALA A 18 17.40 3.83 7.02
CA ALA A 18 18.34 3.01 6.27
C ALA A 18 18.11 3.12 4.77
N PRO A 19 19.15 2.91 3.94
CA PRO A 19 19.03 2.85 2.49
C PRO A 19 18.32 1.56 2.05
N VAL A 20 17.25 1.70 1.27
CA VAL A 20 16.49 0.60 0.67
C VAL A 20 16.06 1.01 -0.73
N GLY A 21 16.43 0.24 -1.77
CA GLY A 21 15.98 0.47 -3.14
C GLY A 21 16.25 1.88 -3.70
N GLY A 22 17.31 2.57 -3.22
CA GLY A 22 17.61 3.95 -3.63
C GLY A 22 16.93 5.04 -2.79
N TRP A 23 16.08 4.64 -1.86
CA TRP A 23 15.39 5.49 -0.90
C TRP A 23 16.08 5.46 0.48
N ASN A 24 15.87 6.50 1.28
CA ASN A 24 16.22 6.53 2.69
C ASN A 24 14.94 6.40 3.51
N LEU A 25 14.62 5.19 3.97
CA LEU A 25 13.35 4.86 4.62
C LEU A 25 13.51 4.76 6.13
N ALA A 26 12.44 5.02 6.88
CA ALA A 26 12.35 4.65 8.29
C ALA A 26 12.50 3.13 8.41
N LYS A 27 13.65 2.69 8.94
CA LYS A 27 13.91 1.26 9.16
C LYS A 27 13.10 0.73 10.34
N ASN A 28 13.11 1.49 11.44
CA ASN A 28 12.35 1.20 12.65
C ASN A 28 12.27 2.45 13.53
N PHE A 29 11.28 2.47 14.41
CA PHE A 29 11.07 3.46 15.46
C PHE A 29 11.64 2.98 16.82
N PRO A 30 11.55 3.79 17.90
CA PRO A 30 11.97 3.37 19.23
C PRO A 30 11.32 2.04 19.66
N GLY A 31 12.15 1.11 20.16
CA GLY A 31 11.72 -0.27 20.45
C GLY A 31 12.18 -1.28 19.41
N GLY A 32 12.36 -0.86 18.15
CA GLY A 32 12.92 -1.67 17.07
C GLY A 32 11.90 -2.61 16.42
N ALA A 33 12.28 -3.18 15.27
CA ALA A 33 11.39 -3.95 14.40
C ALA A 33 10.65 -5.11 15.10
N THR A 34 11.29 -5.81 16.04
CA THR A 34 10.62 -6.91 16.78
C THR A 34 9.46 -6.42 17.64
N ALA A 35 9.62 -5.25 18.28
CA ALA A 35 8.54 -4.66 19.08
C ALA A 35 7.41 -4.14 18.18
N GLU A 36 7.75 -3.56 17.03
CA GLU A 36 6.79 -3.10 16.02
C GLU A 36 5.97 -4.25 15.45
N VAL A 37 6.63 -5.37 15.06
CA VAL A 37 5.94 -6.61 14.61
C VAL A 37 4.97 -7.10 15.68
N LYS A 38 5.43 -7.21 16.92
CA LYS A 38 4.57 -7.64 18.03
C LYS A 38 3.38 -6.69 18.21
N HIS A 39 3.63 -5.38 18.18
CA HIS A 39 2.56 -4.38 18.34
C HIS A 39 1.54 -4.46 17.21
N THR A 40 1.98 -4.62 15.95
CA THR A 40 1.09 -4.81 14.79
C THR A 40 0.20 -6.03 14.96
N LEU A 41 0.77 -7.16 15.40
CA LEU A 41 0.01 -8.41 15.60
C LEU A 41 -0.98 -8.35 16.78
N GLU A 42 -0.71 -7.55 17.79
CA GLU A 42 -1.53 -7.45 19.01
C GLU A 42 -2.50 -6.26 18.99
N ASN A 43 -2.15 -5.18 18.29
CA ASN A 43 -2.87 -3.90 18.24
C ASN A 43 -3.03 -3.41 16.79
N CYS A 44 -2.49 -2.21 16.47
CA CYS A 44 -2.50 -1.64 15.13
C CYS A 44 -1.24 -0.82 14.87
N ALA A 45 -0.75 -0.84 13.63
CA ALA A 45 0.38 -0.04 13.19
C ALA A 45 0.10 0.65 11.86
N VAL A 46 0.77 1.79 11.62
CA VAL A 46 0.82 2.50 10.34
C VAL A 46 2.22 2.42 9.75
N PHE A 47 2.29 2.12 8.44
CA PHE A 47 3.53 1.99 7.68
C PHE A 47 3.56 3.00 6.54
N ASP A 48 4.68 3.70 6.37
CA ASP A 48 4.96 4.50 5.17
C ASP A 48 5.26 3.61 3.97
N ARG A 49 4.43 3.73 2.93
CA ARG A 49 4.61 3.07 1.63
C ARG A 49 4.81 4.07 0.49
N CYS A 50 5.11 5.34 0.79
CA CYS A 50 5.26 6.40 -0.21
C CYS A 50 6.47 6.22 -1.15
N HIS A 51 7.34 5.26 -0.88
CA HIS A 51 8.46 4.90 -1.77
C HIS A 51 8.07 3.97 -2.92
N THR A 52 6.89 3.34 -2.88
CA THR A 52 6.41 2.42 -3.91
C THR A 52 6.00 3.15 -5.19
N ALA A 53 5.94 2.45 -6.31
CA ALA A 53 5.46 3.01 -7.56
C ALA A 53 3.91 3.04 -7.59
N ARG A 54 3.35 4.14 -8.07
CA ARG A 54 1.91 4.36 -8.31
C ARG A 54 1.75 4.93 -9.71
N ILE A 55 1.52 4.03 -10.69
CA ILE A 55 1.47 4.41 -12.10
C ILE A 55 0.07 4.20 -12.62
N ARG A 56 -0.54 5.27 -13.12
CA ARG A 56 -1.80 5.19 -13.85
C ARG A 56 -1.53 4.75 -15.28
N ILE A 57 -2.28 3.76 -15.75
CA ILE A 57 -2.19 3.18 -17.09
C ILE A 57 -3.57 3.29 -17.72
N CYS A 58 -3.66 3.99 -18.86
CA CYS A 58 -4.92 4.15 -19.60
C CYS A 58 -4.79 3.54 -20.99
N GLY A 59 -5.82 2.86 -21.42
CA GLY A 59 -5.86 2.30 -22.77
C GLY A 59 -6.99 1.31 -22.96
N LYS A 60 -7.58 1.28 -24.13
CA LYS A 60 -8.68 0.39 -24.44
C LYS A 60 -8.32 -1.08 -24.19
N GLY A 61 -9.14 -1.76 -23.36
CA GLY A 61 -8.95 -3.16 -23.00
C GLY A 61 -7.70 -3.38 -22.13
N ILE A 62 -7.33 -2.42 -21.29
CA ILE A 62 -6.08 -2.51 -20.51
C ILE A 62 -6.10 -3.68 -19.52
N ALA A 63 -7.24 -3.99 -18.92
CA ALA A 63 -7.39 -5.13 -18.02
C ALA A 63 -7.11 -6.45 -18.72
N GLU A 64 -7.69 -6.64 -19.91
CA GLU A 64 -7.48 -7.84 -20.75
C GLU A 64 -6.04 -7.91 -21.24
N LYS A 65 -5.43 -6.78 -21.63
CA LYS A 65 -4.02 -6.74 -22.06
C LYS A 65 -3.08 -7.17 -20.93
N ILE A 66 -3.30 -6.68 -19.70
CA ILE A 66 -2.49 -7.10 -18.54
C ILE A 66 -2.70 -8.59 -18.25
N SER A 67 -3.95 -9.05 -18.21
CA SER A 67 -4.27 -10.45 -17.92
C SER A 67 -3.80 -11.42 -19.00
N ALA A 68 -3.54 -10.96 -20.22
CA ALA A 68 -3.03 -11.77 -21.33
C ALA A 68 -1.50 -11.91 -21.36
N LEU A 69 -0.77 -11.20 -20.49
CA LEU A 69 0.69 -11.35 -20.42
C LEU A 69 1.05 -12.64 -19.69
N ASP A 70 1.89 -13.48 -20.31
CA ASP A 70 2.34 -14.77 -19.75
C ASP A 70 3.09 -14.59 -18.41
N GLU A 71 3.75 -13.44 -18.22
CA GLU A 71 4.50 -13.09 -17.02
C GLU A 71 3.62 -12.56 -15.88
N VAL A 72 2.32 -12.34 -16.11
CA VAL A 72 1.36 -11.85 -15.12
C VAL A 72 0.42 -12.97 -14.67
N ALA A 73 0.47 -13.26 -13.38
CA ALA A 73 -0.51 -14.12 -12.73
C ALA A 73 -1.49 -13.25 -11.94
N VAL A 74 -2.71 -13.11 -12.45
CA VAL A 74 -3.80 -12.39 -11.78
C VAL A 74 -4.59 -13.39 -10.95
N GLU A 75 -4.79 -13.09 -9.65
CA GLU A 75 -5.49 -14.00 -8.75
C GLU A 75 -6.99 -14.09 -9.03
N GLN A 76 -7.57 -13.02 -9.58
CA GLN A 76 -8.99 -12.91 -9.88
C GLN A 76 -9.21 -12.06 -11.14
N GLU A 77 -10.37 -12.20 -11.78
CA GLU A 77 -10.76 -11.37 -12.92
C GLU A 77 -10.84 -9.88 -12.52
N ILE A 78 -10.31 -8.99 -13.37
CA ILE A 78 -10.38 -7.54 -13.16
C ILE A 78 -11.75 -7.03 -13.61
N VAL A 79 -12.69 -6.97 -12.67
CA VAL A 79 -14.07 -6.49 -12.91
C VAL A 79 -14.28 -5.17 -12.18
N VAL A 80 -14.42 -4.10 -12.93
CA VAL A 80 -14.54 -2.72 -12.43
C VAL A 80 -15.83 -2.49 -11.62
N PRO A 81 -15.77 -1.86 -10.44
CA PRO A 81 -14.59 -1.40 -9.73
C PRO A 81 -13.94 -2.50 -8.89
N CYS A 82 -12.61 -2.63 -8.94
CA CYS A 82 -11.91 -3.63 -8.13
C CYS A 82 -10.46 -3.24 -7.83
N ALA A 83 -9.89 -3.87 -6.81
CA ALA A 83 -8.46 -3.95 -6.57
C ALA A 83 -8.05 -5.43 -6.53
N VAL A 84 -7.14 -5.82 -7.39
CA VAL A 84 -6.74 -7.22 -7.54
C VAL A 84 -5.25 -7.36 -7.27
N SER A 85 -4.88 -8.30 -6.41
CA SER A 85 -3.51 -8.74 -6.25
C SER A 85 -3.09 -9.54 -7.47
N ALA A 86 -1.89 -9.29 -7.95
CA ALA A 86 -1.31 -10.02 -9.07
C ALA A 86 0.19 -10.20 -8.85
N ARG A 87 0.81 -11.07 -9.62
CA ARG A 87 2.26 -11.27 -9.63
C ARG A 87 2.79 -11.05 -11.04
N PHE A 88 3.85 -10.25 -11.13
CA PHE A 88 4.58 -10.03 -12.37
C PHE A 88 6.04 -10.42 -12.15
N ASN A 89 6.55 -11.43 -12.89
CA ASN A 89 7.89 -11.99 -12.69
C ASN A 89 8.18 -12.32 -11.21
N ASP A 90 7.23 -13.00 -10.54
CA ASP A 90 7.30 -13.35 -9.11
C ASP A 90 7.35 -12.15 -8.12
N LYS A 91 7.05 -10.95 -8.60
CA LYS A 91 6.90 -9.74 -7.78
C LYS A 91 5.43 -9.41 -7.58
N ASP A 92 5.06 -9.13 -6.35
CA ASP A 92 3.69 -8.72 -6.02
C ASP A 92 3.41 -7.33 -6.56
N ILE A 93 2.29 -7.20 -7.23
CA ILE A 93 1.72 -5.94 -7.70
C ILE A 93 0.24 -5.87 -7.30
N THR A 94 -0.31 -4.67 -7.29
CA THR A 94 -1.75 -4.47 -7.11
C THR A 94 -2.29 -3.64 -8.25
N LEU A 95 -3.39 -4.11 -8.84
CA LEU A 95 -4.09 -3.47 -9.93
C LEU A 95 -5.41 -2.89 -9.41
N ILE A 96 -5.57 -1.58 -9.44
CA ILE A 96 -6.77 -0.89 -8.97
C ILE A 96 -7.49 -0.32 -10.20
N ALA A 97 -8.63 -0.92 -10.54
CA ALA A 97 -9.49 -0.49 -11.63
C ALA A 97 -10.77 0.17 -11.06
N MET A 98 -10.86 1.50 -11.14
CA MET A 98 -12.04 2.25 -10.68
C MET A 98 -13.06 2.49 -11.78
N ILE A 99 -12.60 2.59 -13.01
CA ILE A 99 -13.39 2.75 -14.25
C ILE A 99 -12.77 1.90 -15.35
N GLU A 100 -13.54 1.61 -16.38
CA GLU A 100 -13.04 0.88 -17.56
C GLU A 100 -11.85 1.61 -18.20
N ASP A 101 -10.93 0.83 -18.76
CA ASP A 101 -9.78 1.32 -19.51
C ASP A 101 -8.78 2.19 -18.70
N ASP A 102 -8.85 2.15 -17.35
CA ASP A 102 -8.01 2.94 -16.45
C ASP A 102 -7.62 2.11 -15.23
N ILE A 103 -6.32 1.86 -15.08
CA ILE A 103 -5.76 1.08 -13.96
C ILE A 103 -4.69 1.90 -13.24
N LEU A 104 -4.78 1.97 -11.92
CA LEU A 104 -3.67 2.39 -11.07
C LEU A 104 -2.89 1.14 -10.64
N LEU A 105 -1.67 1.01 -11.17
CA LEU A 105 -0.71 -0.03 -10.81
C LEU A 105 0.07 0.40 -9.57
N LEU A 106 0.09 -0.45 -8.55
CA LEU A 106 0.99 -0.33 -7.40
C LEU A 106 2.06 -1.42 -7.50
N ALA A 107 3.33 -1.03 -7.37
CA ALA A 107 4.46 -1.95 -7.34
C ALA A 107 5.50 -1.50 -6.31
N ASP A 108 6.22 -2.44 -5.70
CA ASP A 108 7.23 -2.11 -4.69
C ASP A 108 8.46 -1.42 -5.30
N ASP A 109 8.80 -1.69 -6.57
CA ASP A 109 9.88 -1.03 -7.31
C ASP A 109 9.34 -0.43 -8.62
N ILE A 110 9.71 0.82 -8.91
CA ILE A 110 9.36 1.51 -10.16
C ILE A 110 9.83 0.73 -11.40
N LYS A 111 10.96 0.03 -11.31
CA LYS A 111 11.49 -0.75 -12.44
C LYS A 111 10.61 -1.94 -12.81
N ASP A 112 9.97 -2.57 -11.83
CA ASP A 112 9.03 -3.67 -12.08
C ASP A 112 7.78 -3.12 -12.76
N ALA A 113 7.29 -1.95 -12.35
CA ALA A 113 6.18 -1.26 -13.03
C ALA A 113 6.54 -0.84 -14.46
N GLU A 114 7.70 -0.22 -14.68
CA GLU A 114 8.19 0.17 -16.01
C GLU A 114 8.36 -1.04 -16.94
N LEU A 115 8.88 -2.15 -16.42
CA LEU A 115 9.03 -3.40 -17.15
C LEU A 115 7.68 -3.96 -17.60
N LEU A 116 6.69 -4.02 -16.68
CA LEU A 116 5.33 -4.44 -17.02
C LEU A 116 4.73 -3.54 -18.12
N ILE A 117 4.81 -2.23 -17.94
CA ILE A 117 4.29 -1.26 -18.90
C ILE A 117 4.93 -1.47 -20.29
N SER A 118 6.21 -1.78 -20.36
CA SER A 118 6.92 -2.02 -21.62
C SER A 118 6.36 -3.24 -22.41
N ARG A 119 5.64 -4.15 -21.75
CA ARG A 119 4.97 -5.31 -22.38
C ARG A 119 3.59 -4.99 -22.92
N LEU A 120 2.96 -3.90 -22.47
CA LEU A 120 1.58 -3.55 -22.84
C LEU A 120 1.45 -2.87 -24.21
N GLY A 121 2.58 -2.46 -24.81
CA GLY A 121 2.61 -1.76 -26.10
C GLY A 121 2.15 -0.30 -25.99
N ASP A 122 1.27 0.13 -26.88
CA ASP A 122 0.81 1.52 -26.95
C ASP A 122 -0.30 1.76 -25.88
N VAL A 123 0.11 2.34 -24.76
CA VAL A 123 -0.75 2.75 -23.64
C VAL A 123 -0.31 4.11 -23.13
N GLU A 124 -1.25 4.90 -22.61
CA GLU A 124 -0.93 6.13 -21.91
C GLU A 124 -0.56 5.82 -20.46
N THR A 125 0.53 6.41 -19.98
CA THR A 125 0.97 6.23 -18.59
C THR A 125 1.27 7.55 -17.91
N VAL A 126 0.93 7.63 -16.62
CA VAL A 126 1.28 8.78 -15.77
C VAL A 126 1.86 8.23 -14.46
N ASP A 127 3.11 8.58 -14.17
CA ASP A 127 3.70 8.31 -12.86
C ASP A 127 3.12 9.29 -11.83
N LEU A 128 2.38 8.76 -10.88
CA LEU A 128 1.73 9.48 -9.78
C LEU A 128 2.45 9.27 -8.45
N SER A 129 3.65 8.67 -8.45
CA SER A 129 4.36 8.28 -7.22
C SER A 129 4.72 9.46 -6.32
N GLU A 130 4.90 10.66 -6.89
CA GLU A 130 5.17 11.87 -6.11
C GLU A 130 3.88 12.63 -5.74
N GLN A 131 2.80 12.48 -6.53
CA GLN A 131 1.52 13.17 -6.29
C GLN A 131 0.61 12.43 -5.30
N LEU A 132 0.78 11.12 -5.19
CA LEU A 132 -0.01 10.30 -4.26
C LEU A 132 0.88 9.80 -3.12
N ALA A 133 0.33 9.79 -1.92
CA ALA A 133 0.86 9.07 -0.77
C ALA A 133 0.20 7.69 -0.65
N GLN A 134 0.89 6.78 0.00
CA GLN A 134 0.37 5.45 0.32
C GLN A 134 0.73 5.10 1.76
N LEU A 135 -0.28 4.77 2.55
CA LEU A 135 -0.14 4.23 3.91
C LEU A 135 -0.72 2.81 3.95
N GLU A 136 -0.10 1.97 4.75
CA GLU A 136 -0.66 0.67 5.14
C GLU A 136 -1.01 0.73 6.62
N ILE A 137 -2.25 0.43 6.96
CA ILE A 137 -2.72 0.33 8.35
C ILE A 137 -3.06 -1.13 8.61
N ALA A 138 -2.40 -1.74 9.59
CA ALA A 138 -2.53 -3.17 9.85
C ALA A 138 -2.58 -3.51 11.34
N GLY A 139 -3.40 -4.48 11.71
CA GLY A 139 -3.46 -4.99 13.08
C GLY A 139 -4.81 -5.52 13.48
N LYS A 140 -4.86 -6.19 14.64
CA LYS A 140 -6.11 -6.75 15.18
C LYS A 140 -7.16 -5.70 15.51
N SER A 141 -6.71 -4.49 15.91
CA SER A 141 -7.58 -3.37 16.27
C SER A 141 -7.93 -2.49 15.07
N LEU A 142 -7.67 -2.94 13.84
CA LEU A 142 -7.92 -2.13 12.62
C LEU A 142 -9.37 -1.61 12.57
N VAL A 143 -10.35 -2.47 12.85
CA VAL A 143 -11.77 -2.09 12.79
C VAL A 143 -12.10 -0.99 13.80
N ASP A 144 -11.60 -1.13 15.03
CA ASP A 144 -11.82 -0.14 16.09
C ASP A 144 -11.13 1.19 15.75
N VAL A 145 -9.89 1.13 15.24
CA VAL A 145 -9.13 2.30 14.79
C VAL A 145 -9.86 3.02 13.66
N LEU A 146 -10.34 2.30 12.65
CA LEU A 146 -11.06 2.92 11.53
C LEU A 146 -12.42 3.50 11.95
N ALA A 147 -13.06 2.94 12.99
CA ALA A 147 -14.27 3.53 13.56
C ALA A 147 -14.03 4.92 14.16
N ASP A 148 -12.86 5.19 14.74
CA ASP A 148 -12.48 6.54 15.21
C ASP A 148 -12.37 7.56 14.05
N PHE A 149 -12.18 7.08 12.81
CA PHE A 149 -12.22 7.87 11.58
C PHE A 149 -13.59 7.84 10.88
N GLU A 150 -14.65 7.51 11.61
CA GLU A 150 -16.02 7.42 11.08
C GLU A 150 -16.17 6.40 9.93
N ILE A 151 -15.35 5.34 9.94
CA ILE A 151 -15.39 4.25 8.98
C ILE A 151 -16.00 3.02 9.65
N PRO A 152 -17.30 2.74 9.43
CA PRO A 152 -17.92 1.57 10.03
C PRO A 152 -17.38 0.28 9.40
N ALA A 153 -17.48 -0.82 10.14
CA ALA A 153 -16.91 -2.11 9.74
C ALA A 153 -17.37 -2.59 8.35
N GLU A 154 -18.62 -2.31 7.99
CA GLU A 154 -19.21 -2.68 6.69
C GLU A 154 -18.69 -1.86 5.51
N GLU A 155 -18.01 -0.74 5.77
CA GLU A 155 -17.38 0.10 4.74
C GLU A 155 -15.87 -0.18 4.58
N ILE A 156 -15.31 -1.07 5.43
CA ILE A 156 -13.94 -1.52 5.25
C ILE A 156 -13.92 -2.48 4.06
N PRO A 157 -13.06 -2.23 3.03
CA PRO A 157 -13.01 -3.08 1.86
C PRO A 157 -12.64 -4.52 2.22
N ASP A 158 -13.27 -5.48 1.56
CA ASP A 158 -12.98 -6.90 1.67
C ASP A 158 -12.72 -7.50 0.28
N GLY A 159 -11.84 -8.50 0.21
CA GLY A 159 -11.47 -9.15 -1.03
C GLY A 159 -10.97 -8.16 -2.09
N THR A 160 -11.70 -8.03 -3.19
CA THR A 160 -11.38 -7.11 -4.30
C THR A 160 -12.11 -5.77 -4.25
N ALA A 161 -12.82 -5.48 -3.17
CA ALA A 161 -13.56 -4.24 -3.06
C ALA A 161 -12.62 -3.02 -3.02
N VAL A 162 -13.06 -1.94 -3.68
CA VAL A 162 -12.42 -0.63 -3.62
C VAL A 162 -13.41 0.35 -3.05
N VAL A 163 -13.03 1.05 -2.00
CA VAL A 163 -13.85 2.09 -1.38
C VAL A 163 -13.17 3.45 -1.60
N ARG A 164 -13.93 4.43 -2.08
CA ARG A 164 -13.46 5.81 -2.18
C ARG A 164 -14.26 6.66 -1.22
N ARG A 165 -13.58 7.23 -0.22
CA ARG A 165 -14.22 8.02 0.83
C ARG A 165 -13.24 8.99 1.49
N PRO A 166 -13.71 10.00 2.23
CA PRO A 166 -12.86 10.77 3.13
C PRO A 166 -12.37 9.91 4.30
N VAL A 167 -11.08 10.06 4.64
CA VAL A 167 -10.43 9.58 5.87
C VAL A 167 -9.70 10.78 6.45
N ALA A 168 -9.94 11.16 7.71
CA ALA A 168 -9.46 12.41 8.28
C ALA A 168 -9.69 13.62 7.34
N GLU A 169 -10.90 13.73 6.79
CA GLU A 169 -11.33 14.76 5.81
C GLU A 169 -10.61 14.72 4.43
N VAL A 170 -9.68 13.80 4.21
CA VAL A 170 -8.93 13.65 2.95
C VAL A 170 -9.54 12.56 2.06
N ASN A 171 -9.90 12.91 0.82
CA ASN A 171 -10.41 11.94 -0.14
C ASN A 171 -9.37 10.84 -0.41
N SER A 172 -9.71 9.61 -0.04
CA SER A 172 -8.82 8.46 -0.09
C SER A 172 -9.43 7.31 -0.89
N ILE A 173 -8.57 6.53 -1.55
CA ILE A 173 -8.88 5.20 -2.05
C ILE A 173 -8.45 4.21 -0.97
N MET A 174 -9.36 3.37 -0.53
CA MET A 174 -9.10 2.31 0.45
C MET A 174 -9.29 0.96 -0.22
N ILE A 175 -8.32 0.07 -0.05
CA ILE A 175 -8.36 -1.31 -0.54
C ILE A 175 -7.90 -2.27 0.55
N CYS A 176 -8.35 -3.53 0.46
CA CYS A 176 -7.84 -4.59 1.31
C CYS A 176 -6.36 -4.86 1.01
N ASN A 177 -5.55 -5.07 2.04
CA ASN A 177 -4.18 -5.55 1.90
C ASN A 177 -4.10 -6.99 2.40
N CYS A 178 -3.87 -7.92 1.48
CA CYS A 178 -3.79 -9.36 1.77
C CYS A 178 -2.37 -9.83 2.17
N ARG A 179 -1.39 -8.93 2.27
CA ARG A 179 0.01 -9.27 2.55
C ARG A 179 0.30 -9.55 4.03
N PHE A 180 -0.61 -9.24 4.93
CA PHE A 180 -0.44 -9.41 6.36
C PHE A 180 -1.26 -10.58 6.91
N GLN A 181 -0.81 -11.17 8.02
CA GLN A 181 -1.56 -12.19 8.78
C GLN A 181 -2.65 -11.59 9.69
N VAL A 182 -2.79 -10.29 9.70
CA VAL A 182 -3.81 -9.52 10.43
C VAL A 182 -4.59 -8.68 9.44
N PRO A 183 -5.81 -8.21 9.80
CA PRO A 183 -6.54 -7.27 8.98
C PRO A 183 -5.68 -6.07 8.61
N ALA A 184 -5.68 -5.69 7.34
CA ALA A 184 -4.92 -4.56 6.85
C ALA A 184 -5.62 -3.87 5.69
N VAL A 185 -5.45 -2.55 5.61
CA VAL A 185 -5.91 -1.74 4.49
C VAL A 185 -4.79 -0.85 3.97
N THR A 186 -4.81 -0.63 2.67
CA THR A 186 -4.00 0.39 1.99
C THR A 186 -4.85 1.63 1.79
N LEU A 187 -4.33 2.79 2.18
CA LEU A 187 -4.89 4.10 1.86
C LEU A 187 -4.01 4.78 0.82
N ILE A 188 -4.65 5.32 -0.24
CA ILE A 188 -3.99 6.10 -1.29
C ILE A 188 -4.70 7.44 -1.41
N PHE A 189 -3.95 8.52 -1.30
CA PHE A 189 -4.48 9.89 -1.29
C PHE A 189 -3.42 10.88 -1.76
N THR A 190 -3.78 12.15 -1.93
CA THR A 190 -2.85 13.19 -2.39
C THR A 190 -1.72 13.44 -1.39
N SER A 191 -0.47 13.44 -1.84
CA SER A 191 0.73 13.49 -0.99
C SER A 191 0.87 14.75 -0.15
N GLU A 192 0.20 15.85 -0.52
CA GLU A 192 0.19 17.09 0.26
C GLU A 192 -0.44 16.94 1.66
N TYR A 193 -1.27 15.89 1.86
CA TYR A 193 -1.91 15.58 3.15
C TYR A 193 -1.19 14.48 3.92
N ALA A 194 -0.02 14.01 3.45
CA ALA A 194 0.61 12.82 3.98
C ALA A 194 1.04 12.96 5.45
N GLU A 195 1.66 14.07 5.81
CA GLU A 195 2.10 14.32 7.19
C GLU A 195 0.90 14.37 8.14
N GLY A 196 -0.12 15.19 7.82
CA GLY A 196 -1.32 15.30 8.67
C GLY A 196 -2.06 13.97 8.81
N MET A 197 -2.24 13.22 7.72
CA MET A 197 -2.89 11.90 7.76
C MET A 197 -2.10 10.92 8.63
N TRP A 198 -0.78 10.93 8.53
CA TRP A 198 0.08 10.05 9.31
C TRP A 198 0.03 10.38 10.80
N GLU A 199 0.07 11.68 11.17
CA GLU A 199 -0.07 12.15 12.55
C GLU A 199 -1.43 11.75 13.14
N GLU A 200 -2.53 11.95 12.41
CA GLU A 200 -3.88 11.54 12.84
C GLU A 200 -3.93 10.04 13.21
N PHE A 201 -3.29 9.18 12.41
CA PHE A 201 -3.22 7.76 12.75
C PHE A 201 -2.32 7.50 13.96
N VAL A 202 -1.14 8.12 14.04
CA VAL A 202 -0.19 7.87 15.14
C VAL A 202 -0.72 8.39 16.48
N ASP A 203 -1.50 9.47 16.47
CA ASP A 203 -2.14 10.02 17.67
C ASP A 203 -3.38 9.23 18.10
N THR A 204 -3.94 8.38 17.20
CA THR A 204 -5.09 7.52 17.53
C THR A 204 -4.63 6.24 18.24
N TYR A 205 -5.11 6.06 19.50
CA TYR A 205 -4.83 4.81 20.23
C TYR A 205 -5.60 3.62 19.62
N PRO A 206 -5.00 2.43 19.43
CA PRO A 206 -3.64 2.02 19.84
C PRO A 206 -2.61 2.02 18.70
N VAL A 207 -2.73 2.89 17.70
CA VAL A 207 -1.82 2.90 16.54
C VAL A 207 -0.42 3.33 16.95
N LYS A 208 0.59 2.68 16.37
CA LYS A 208 1.99 3.12 16.44
C LYS A 208 2.62 3.12 15.05
N PRO A 209 3.58 4.01 14.81
CA PRO A 209 4.37 3.93 13.59
C PRO A 209 5.22 2.67 13.59
N ALA A 210 5.37 2.05 12.42
CA ALA A 210 6.25 0.92 12.22
C ALA A 210 7.05 1.08 10.92
N GLY A 211 8.33 0.70 10.98
CA GLY A 211 9.25 0.91 9.88
C GLY A 211 9.33 -0.26 8.92
N TYR A 212 10.12 -0.04 7.85
CA TYR A 212 10.34 -1.01 6.77
C TYR A 212 10.76 -2.40 7.26
N ALA A 213 11.62 -2.48 8.30
CA ALA A 213 12.09 -3.79 8.80
C ALA A 213 10.97 -4.62 9.46
N ALA A 214 9.97 -3.97 10.07
CA ALA A 214 8.80 -4.66 10.59
C ALA A 214 7.86 -5.07 9.46
N TYR A 215 7.65 -4.19 8.46
CA TYR A 215 6.87 -4.50 7.27
C TYR A 215 7.39 -5.74 6.55
N ASP A 216 8.70 -5.78 6.26
CA ASP A 216 9.37 -6.89 5.59
C ASP A 216 9.23 -8.21 6.40
N ALA A 217 9.40 -8.14 7.72
CA ALA A 217 9.25 -9.31 8.57
C ALA A 217 7.82 -9.86 8.62
N LEU A 218 6.79 -9.00 8.53
CA LEU A 218 5.39 -9.41 8.52
C LEU A 218 4.98 -10.03 7.17
N THR A 219 5.44 -9.45 6.06
CA THR A 219 5.11 -9.95 4.71
C THR A 219 5.91 -11.22 4.36
N SER A 220 7.17 -11.34 4.80
CA SER A 220 8.00 -12.52 4.56
C SER A 220 7.50 -13.78 5.26
N LYS A 221 6.84 -13.66 6.43
CA LYS A 221 6.24 -14.79 7.14
C LYS A 221 5.05 -15.39 6.39
N ASN A 222 4.24 -14.57 5.72
CA ASN A 222 3.14 -15.06 4.89
C ASN A 222 3.62 -15.96 3.74
N ASN A 223 4.78 -15.64 3.15
CA ASN A 223 5.34 -16.44 2.07
C ASN A 223 5.88 -17.80 2.53
N ALA A 224 6.20 -17.96 3.81
CA ALA A 224 6.67 -19.23 4.37
C ALA A 224 5.53 -20.21 4.70
N ASP A 225 4.36 -19.69 5.13
CA ASP A 225 3.20 -20.50 5.52
C ASP A 225 2.36 -20.95 4.30
N VAL A 226 2.46 -20.28 3.15
CA VAL A 226 1.79 -20.67 1.89
C VAL A 226 2.54 -21.77 1.14
N SER A 227 3.81 -22.03 1.49
CA SER A 227 4.69 -23.00 0.85
C SER A 227 4.84 -24.32 1.64
N ALA A 228 4.10 -24.53 2.70
CA ALA A 228 4.07 -25.72 3.54
C ALA A 228 2.70 -26.43 3.47
#